data_4252bc12f55df0f2e4c7c7753bf8d3b4
#
_entry.id   4252bc12f55df0f2e4c7c7753bf8d3b4
#
_cell.length_a   1.000
_cell.length_b   1.000
_cell.length_c   1.000
_cell.angle_alpha   90.00
_cell.angle_beta   90.00
_cell.angle_gamma   90.00
#
_symmetry.space_group_name_H-M   'P 1'
#
loop_
_entity.id
_entity.type
_entity.pdbx_description
1 polymer ?
#
loop_
_entity_poly.entity_id
_entity_poly.type
_entity_poly.pdbx_seq_one_letter_code
_entity_poly.pdbx_strand_id
1 'polypeptide(L)'
;MPTLRVRNFYALRTLRWPLGGVSVLTGANGTGKTTVLLALKVIRAAFDRGLPEAVSQTLGGSYNLRNHDAAEDEPIELGLELDDLSWHVRLRTRGATVDYLTEETLTLGGETIFVRDSLGNFVYRGERQELVPAAAERLGLRWVTEFHPEDADAARLSNLIRNIQVYYDPDLRGLRESGSRAIEDRHLHTRGRNVFTMLRKWRDRREDARRFDFVDQGLRAAFPGVYDGIDFDAGQTVTARVYRPGNETPNPISHEANGVLSMLMLLAQIASADRGGIVAIDEPEHALHPFAIRRLVDRARAWSRQHDLTILFTTHSPVLLNQFNAEPEHVFVLERGHEVLPVRLDELRDRNWLANYTIGELYVDSEFAANENI
;
A
#
# COMPACT_ATOMS: atom_id res chain seq x y z
N MET A 1 10.58 -13.22 -0.73
CA MET A 1 9.30 -12.53 -0.35
C MET A 1 9.67 -11.28 0.43
N PRO A 2 9.17 -10.09 0.08
CA PRO A 2 9.50 -8.87 0.80
C PRO A 2 8.94 -8.87 2.22
N THR A 3 9.64 -8.22 3.16
CA THR A 3 9.20 -8.04 4.54
C THR A 3 9.33 -6.57 4.92
N LEU A 4 8.25 -5.97 5.42
CA LEU A 4 8.26 -4.61 5.96
C LEU A 4 8.76 -4.64 7.40
N ARG A 5 9.73 -3.76 7.70
CA ARG A 5 10.22 -3.50 9.07
C ARG A 5 9.93 -2.07 9.48
N VAL A 6 9.32 -1.92 10.63
CA VAL A 6 9.05 -0.60 11.22
C VAL A 6 9.36 -0.67 12.71
N ARG A 7 10.04 0.34 13.21
CA ARG A 7 10.29 0.48 14.65
C ARG A 7 10.04 1.92 15.10
N ASN A 8 9.38 2.07 16.23
CA ASN A 8 9.13 3.35 16.89
C ASN A 8 8.41 4.40 16.03
N PHE A 9 7.52 3.99 15.14
CA PHE A 9 6.82 4.89 14.24
C PHE A 9 5.33 4.99 14.59
N TYR A 10 4.88 6.14 15.08
CA TYR A 10 3.51 6.37 15.56
C TYR A 10 3.03 5.26 16.52
N ALA A 11 1.93 4.58 16.20
CA ALA A 11 1.38 3.50 17.01
C ALA A 11 2.21 2.20 16.98
N LEU A 12 3.21 2.10 16.09
CA LEU A 12 4.00 0.88 15.90
C LEU A 12 5.30 0.92 16.71
N ARG A 13 5.38 0.09 17.75
CA ARG A 13 6.61 -0.08 18.54
C ARG A 13 7.61 -0.97 17.78
N THR A 14 7.19 -2.15 17.37
CA THR A 14 7.97 -3.07 16.53
C THR A 14 7.04 -3.79 15.58
N LEU A 15 7.30 -3.67 14.28
CA LEU A 15 6.56 -4.37 13.25
C LEU A 15 7.54 -5.08 12.31
N ARG A 16 7.24 -6.37 12.05
CA ARG A 16 7.91 -7.18 11.03
C ARG A 16 6.86 -7.99 10.29
N TRP A 17 6.46 -7.50 9.13
CA TRP A 17 5.38 -8.08 8.34
C TRP A 17 5.86 -8.67 7.03
N PRO A 18 5.79 -10.00 6.84
CA PRO A 18 6.05 -10.64 5.57
C PRO A 18 4.93 -10.31 4.57
N LEU A 19 5.29 -9.71 3.44
CA LEU A 19 4.36 -9.19 2.44
C LEU A 19 4.26 -10.17 1.27
N GLY A 20 3.10 -10.81 1.07
CA GLY A 20 2.94 -11.75 -0.04
C GLY A 20 1.50 -12.06 -0.37
N GLY A 21 1.23 -12.36 -1.64
CA GLY A 21 -0.10 -12.70 -2.12
C GLY A 21 -1.15 -11.62 -1.83
N VAL A 22 -2.37 -12.02 -1.52
CA VAL A 22 -3.42 -11.14 -1.03
C VAL A 22 -3.58 -11.37 0.46
N SER A 23 -3.28 -10.36 1.27
CA SER A 23 -3.31 -10.44 2.73
C SER A 23 -4.16 -9.33 3.32
N VAL A 24 -4.72 -9.60 4.50
CA VAL A 24 -5.53 -8.63 5.24
C VAL A 24 -4.93 -8.35 6.60
N LEU A 25 -4.88 -7.07 6.97
CA LEU A 25 -4.45 -6.59 8.27
C LEU A 25 -5.66 -6.07 9.04
N THR A 26 -5.91 -6.62 10.20
CA THR A 26 -6.98 -6.20 11.10
C THR A 26 -6.45 -5.89 12.50
N GLY A 27 -7.29 -5.33 13.35
CA GLY A 27 -6.95 -4.92 14.71
C GLY A 27 -7.93 -3.88 15.21
N ALA A 28 -7.93 -3.60 16.49
CA ALA A 28 -8.75 -2.56 17.10
C ALA A 28 -8.47 -1.15 16.52
N ASN A 29 -9.33 -0.19 16.82
CA ASN A 29 -9.07 1.20 16.44
C ASN A 29 -7.82 1.72 17.17
N GLY A 30 -6.98 2.45 16.45
CA GLY A 30 -5.75 3.02 17.01
C GLY A 30 -4.57 2.05 17.13
N THR A 31 -4.69 0.77 16.73
CA THR A 31 -3.57 -0.19 16.79
C THR A 31 -2.48 0.03 15.73
N GLY A 32 -2.72 0.91 14.75
CA GLY A 32 -1.70 1.26 13.76
C GLY A 32 -1.90 0.70 12.35
N LYS A 33 -3.09 0.20 11.98
CA LYS A 33 -3.36 -0.28 10.61
C LYS A 33 -3.00 0.74 9.54
N THR A 34 -3.54 1.95 9.65
CA THR A 34 -3.21 3.06 8.74
C THR A 34 -1.75 3.48 8.87
N THR A 35 -1.13 3.34 10.06
CA THR A 35 0.31 3.64 10.27
C THR A 35 1.20 2.70 9.45
N VAL A 36 0.83 1.43 9.30
CA VAL A 36 1.56 0.49 8.43
C VAL A 36 1.54 0.96 6.98
N LEU A 37 0.38 1.41 6.48
CA LEU A 37 0.25 1.96 5.14
C LEU A 37 1.06 3.25 4.96
N LEU A 38 1.06 4.12 5.98
CA LEU A 38 1.86 5.34 5.99
C LEU A 38 3.36 5.03 5.94
N ALA A 39 3.84 3.98 6.63
CA ALA A 39 5.24 3.57 6.56
C ALA A 39 5.65 3.19 5.13
N LEU A 40 4.85 2.37 4.44
CA LEU A 40 5.08 2.03 3.02
C LEU A 40 5.09 3.28 2.13
N LYS A 41 4.15 4.20 2.37
CA LYS A 41 4.06 5.45 1.60
C LYS A 41 5.26 6.36 1.83
N VAL A 42 5.74 6.48 3.09
CA VAL A 42 6.94 7.28 3.40
C VAL A 42 8.18 6.67 2.74
N ILE A 43 8.36 5.35 2.81
CA ILE A 43 9.47 4.64 2.13
C ILE A 43 9.46 4.98 0.62
N ARG A 44 8.31 4.85 -0.02
CA ARG A 44 8.16 5.15 -1.47
C ARG A 44 8.46 6.62 -1.78
N ALA A 45 7.89 7.53 -1.02
CA ALA A 45 8.07 8.97 -1.23
C ALA A 45 9.51 9.42 -0.95
N ALA A 46 10.14 8.86 0.10
CA ALA A 46 11.54 9.16 0.45
C ALA A 46 12.52 8.71 -0.64
N PHE A 47 12.24 7.58 -1.28
CA PHE A 47 13.04 7.11 -2.41
C PHE A 47 12.96 8.09 -3.60
N ASP A 48 11.79 8.65 -3.89
CA ASP A 48 11.61 9.57 -5.03
C ASP A 48 12.14 10.98 -4.79
N ARG A 49 11.90 11.52 -3.59
CA ARG A 49 12.01 12.96 -3.32
C ARG A 49 12.99 13.30 -2.19
N GLY A 50 13.47 12.28 -1.48
CA GLY A 50 14.20 12.47 -0.23
C GLY A 50 13.28 12.48 0.99
N LEU A 51 13.89 12.21 2.14
CA LEU A 51 13.17 11.97 3.38
C LEU A 51 12.46 13.22 3.95
N PRO A 52 13.07 14.43 3.94
CA PRO A 52 12.40 15.63 4.46
C PRO A 52 11.10 15.95 3.74
N GLU A 53 11.11 15.89 2.40
CA GLU A 53 9.92 16.15 1.59
C GLU A 53 8.88 15.03 1.77
N ALA A 54 9.31 13.78 1.84
CA ALA A 54 8.42 12.64 2.07
C ALA A 54 7.67 12.77 3.40
N VAL A 55 8.36 13.11 4.48
CA VAL A 55 7.76 13.32 5.81
C VAL A 55 6.79 14.50 5.78
N SER A 56 7.21 15.63 5.25
CA SER A 56 6.39 16.85 5.16
C SER A 56 5.09 16.61 4.37
N GLN A 57 5.21 16.04 3.17
CA GLN A 57 4.04 15.86 2.28
C GLN A 57 3.16 14.67 2.64
N THR A 58 3.73 13.61 3.22
CA THR A 58 2.97 12.39 3.53
C THR A 58 2.33 12.43 4.90
N LEU A 59 3.02 13.03 5.88
CA LEU A 59 2.64 13.02 7.30
C LEU A 59 2.17 14.40 7.80
N GLY A 60 2.25 15.42 6.97
CA GLY A 60 1.89 16.80 7.34
C GLY A 60 2.91 17.48 8.26
N GLY A 61 4.08 16.88 8.44
CA GLY A 61 5.18 17.41 9.25
C GLY A 61 5.93 16.34 10.02
N SER A 62 6.96 16.76 10.75
CA SER A 62 7.86 15.88 11.48
C SER A 62 7.54 15.74 12.98
N TYR A 63 6.40 16.27 13.43
CA TYR A 63 6.01 16.25 14.85
C TYR A 63 5.36 14.92 15.23
N ASN A 64 5.70 14.43 16.44
CA ASN A 64 5.10 13.25 17.07
C ASN A 64 5.16 11.98 16.24
N LEU A 65 6.18 11.81 15.41
CA LEU A 65 6.34 10.60 14.60
C LEU A 65 6.85 9.41 15.40
N ARG A 66 7.57 9.66 16.49
CA ARG A 66 8.10 8.61 17.36
C ARG A 66 6.99 8.00 18.19
N ASN A 67 7.04 6.69 18.36
CA ASN A 67 6.15 5.97 19.27
C ASN A 67 6.30 6.51 20.71
N HIS A 68 5.20 6.68 21.41
CA HIS A 68 5.17 7.30 22.76
C HIS A 68 5.87 6.44 23.82
N ASP A 69 5.93 5.12 23.64
CA ASP A 69 6.62 4.18 24.52
C ASP A 69 8.13 4.05 24.21
N ALA A 70 8.61 4.71 23.16
CA ALA A 70 10.01 4.70 22.78
C ALA A 70 10.81 5.72 23.61
N ALA A 71 12.02 5.33 24.07
CA ALA A 71 12.92 6.23 24.74
C ALA A 71 13.39 7.37 23.81
N GLU A 72 13.85 8.51 24.39
CA GLU A 72 14.21 9.69 23.59
C GLU A 72 15.36 9.46 22.61
N ASP A 73 16.27 8.56 22.94
CA ASP A 73 17.43 8.19 22.13
C ASP A 73 17.16 7.07 21.13
N GLU A 74 16.00 6.39 21.23
CA GLU A 74 15.63 5.34 20.28
C GLU A 74 15.22 5.93 18.93
N PRO A 75 15.87 5.49 17.82
CA PRO A 75 15.52 5.97 16.49
C PRO A 75 14.18 5.38 16.01
N ILE A 76 13.55 6.11 15.11
CA ILE A 76 12.53 5.54 14.22
C ILE A 76 13.28 4.74 13.15
N GLU A 77 12.84 3.52 12.85
CA GLU A 77 13.40 2.70 11.78
C GLU A 77 12.30 2.33 10.78
N LEU A 78 12.58 2.54 9.50
CA LEU A 78 11.77 2.09 8.38
C LEU A 78 12.65 1.26 7.46
N GLY A 79 12.19 0.08 7.03
CA GLY A 79 13.01 -0.79 6.21
C GLY A 79 12.23 -1.83 5.43
N LEU A 80 12.92 -2.43 4.47
CA LEU A 80 12.44 -3.55 3.67
C LEU A 80 13.51 -4.63 3.59
N GLU A 81 13.10 -5.88 3.77
CA GLU A 81 13.90 -7.05 3.48
C GLU A 81 13.37 -7.67 2.18
N LEU A 82 14.28 -8.17 1.33
CA LEU A 82 13.94 -8.90 0.10
C LEU A 82 14.94 -10.04 -0.08
N ASP A 83 14.51 -11.26 0.20
CA ASP A 83 15.39 -12.43 0.27
C ASP A 83 16.57 -12.19 1.24
N ASP A 84 17.81 -12.19 0.76
CA ASP A 84 19.02 -11.92 1.58
C ASP A 84 19.37 -10.43 1.70
N LEU A 85 18.63 -9.55 0.98
CA LEU A 85 18.82 -8.11 1.07
C LEU A 85 18.07 -7.54 2.28
N SER A 86 18.73 -6.68 3.05
CA SER A 86 18.10 -5.89 4.11
C SER A 86 18.50 -4.43 3.99
N TRP A 87 17.50 -3.59 3.80
CA TRP A 87 17.66 -2.14 3.75
C TRP A 87 16.85 -1.47 4.83
N HIS A 88 17.46 -0.50 5.50
CA HIS A 88 16.75 0.31 6.48
C HIS A 88 17.28 1.73 6.56
N VAL A 89 16.41 2.62 6.97
CA VAL A 89 16.68 4.02 7.30
C VAL A 89 16.35 4.24 8.77
N ARG A 90 17.26 4.86 9.51
CA ARG A 90 17.05 5.28 10.89
C ARG A 90 16.93 6.79 10.98
N LEU A 91 15.83 7.25 11.55
CA LEU A 91 15.53 8.65 11.80
C LEU A 91 15.77 8.94 13.27
N ARG A 92 16.63 9.89 13.58
CA ARG A 92 16.74 10.39 14.96
C ARG A 92 15.71 11.47 15.19
N THR A 93 15.17 11.49 16.39
CA THR A 93 14.25 12.54 16.84
C THR A 93 14.96 13.44 17.84
N ARG A 94 14.71 14.74 17.75
CA ARG A 94 15.13 15.72 18.75
C ARG A 94 13.86 16.33 19.37
N GLY A 95 13.50 15.86 20.55
CA GLY A 95 12.20 16.14 21.12
C GLY A 95 11.08 15.59 20.25
N ALA A 96 10.10 16.42 19.89
CA ALA A 96 8.99 16.05 19.03
C ALA A 96 9.31 16.10 17.52
N THR A 97 10.48 16.60 17.12
CA THR A 97 10.88 16.75 15.71
C THR A 97 11.81 15.64 15.26
N VAL A 98 11.71 15.27 13.99
CA VAL A 98 12.67 14.36 13.36
C VAL A 98 13.91 15.15 12.96
N ASP A 99 15.06 14.69 13.40
CA ASP A 99 16.35 15.11 12.87
C ASP A 99 16.61 14.30 11.59
N TYR A 100 16.74 14.98 10.46
CA TYR A 100 16.93 14.35 9.15
C TYR A 100 18.34 13.79 8.93
N LEU A 101 19.22 13.88 9.91
CA LEU A 101 20.48 13.16 9.93
C LEU A 101 20.20 11.68 10.16
N THR A 102 20.11 10.95 9.08
CA THR A 102 19.71 9.55 9.06
C THR A 102 20.91 8.65 8.88
N GLU A 103 20.83 7.50 9.53
CA GLU A 103 21.63 6.35 9.13
C GLU A 103 20.86 5.58 8.08
N GLU A 104 21.51 5.19 7.00
CA GLU A 104 20.94 4.34 5.97
C GLU A 104 21.91 3.19 5.67
N THR A 105 21.39 1.98 5.61
CA THR A 105 22.23 0.78 5.40
C THR A 105 21.54 -0.17 4.44
N LEU A 106 22.32 -0.74 3.52
CA LEU A 106 21.94 -1.89 2.70
C LEU A 106 22.95 -3.01 2.93
N THR A 107 22.44 -4.20 3.24
CA THR A 107 23.23 -5.41 3.42
C THR A 107 22.72 -6.54 2.52
N LEU A 108 23.63 -7.43 2.12
CA LEU A 108 23.34 -8.69 1.42
C LEU A 108 23.96 -9.85 2.20
N GLY A 109 23.16 -10.80 2.67
CA GLY A 109 23.65 -11.92 3.47
C GLY A 109 24.39 -11.52 4.75
N GLY A 110 24.14 -10.32 5.28
CA GLY A 110 24.85 -9.74 6.42
C GLY A 110 26.08 -8.89 6.05
N GLU A 111 26.55 -8.94 4.82
CA GLU A 111 27.63 -8.08 4.33
C GLU A 111 27.10 -6.70 3.92
N THR A 112 27.81 -5.63 4.31
CA THR A 112 27.37 -4.26 3.98
C THR A 112 27.70 -3.92 2.54
N ILE A 113 26.65 -3.63 1.74
CA ILE A 113 26.78 -3.07 0.39
C ILE A 113 27.05 -1.57 0.51
N PHE A 114 26.24 -0.86 1.27
CA PHE A 114 26.53 0.53 1.61
C PHE A 114 26.07 0.89 3.01
N VAL A 115 26.70 1.90 3.57
CA VAL A 115 26.29 2.56 4.80
C VAL A 115 26.44 4.07 4.64
N ARG A 116 25.45 4.79 5.11
CA ARG A 116 25.48 6.23 5.34
C ARG A 116 25.29 6.48 6.82
N ASP A 117 26.25 7.17 7.43
CA ASP A 117 26.17 7.49 8.86
C ASP A 117 25.46 8.83 9.12
N SER A 118 25.21 9.11 10.40
CA SER A 118 24.56 10.34 10.86
C SER A 118 25.37 11.63 10.61
N LEU A 119 26.62 11.53 10.24
CA LEU A 119 27.50 12.65 9.86
C LEU A 119 27.48 12.89 8.34
N GLY A 120 26.75 12.06 7.58
CA GLY A 120 26.67 12.12 6.12
C GLY A 120 27.82 11.44 5.40
N ASN A 121 28.72 10.72 6.11
CA ASN A 121 29.71 9.89 5.45
C ASN A 121 29.00 8.74 4.72
N PHE A 122 29.35 8.53 3.46
CA PHE A 122 28.78 7.47 2.64
C PHE A 122 29.90 6.52 2.17
N VAL A 123 29.74 5.24 2.50
CA VAL A 123 30.67 4.18 2.09
C VAL A 123 29.86 3.17 1.24
N TYR A 124 30.32 2.93 0.02
CA TYR A 124 29.75 1.97 -0.90
C TYR A 124 30.81 0.92 -1.25
N ARG A 125 30.49 -0.36 -1.02
CA ARG A 125 31.39 -1.52 -1.22
C ARG A 125 32.80 -1.32 -0.63
N GLY A 126 32.86 -0.73 0.57
CA GLY A 126 34.10 -0.47 1.31
C GLY A 126 34.83 0.81 0.92
N GLU A 127 34.39 1.51 -0.13
CA GLU A 127 35.00 2.76 -0.58
C GLU A 127 34.18 3.98 -0.16
N ARG A 128 34.84 4.99 0.37
CA ARG A 128 34.21 6.26 0.75
C ARG A 128 33.84 7.05 -0.50
N GLN A 129 32.59 7.50 -0.57
CA GLN A 129 32.06 8.29 -1.66
C GLN A 129 31.83 9.73 -1.19
N GLU A 130 32.13 10.70 -2.06
CA GLU A 130 31.77 12.09 -1.83
C GLU A 130 30.39 12.37 -2.41
N LEU A 131 29.42 12.65 -1.52
CA LEU A 131 28.09 13.05 -1.94
C LEU A 131 28.06 14.55 -2.26
N VAL A 132 27.69 14.91 -3.47
CA VAL A 132 27.40 16.32 -3.79
C VAL A 132 26.23 16.82 -2.93
N PRO A 133 26.20 18.11 -2.53
CA PRO A 133 25.18 18.64 -1.60
C PRO A 133 23.72 18.33 -2.01
N ALA A 134 23.40 18.40 -3.30
CA ALA A 134 22.07 18.05 -3.81
C ALA A 134 21.70 16.55 -3.63
N ALA A 135 22.68 15.66 -3.51
CA ALA A 135 22.47 14.25 -3.24
C ALA A 135 22.40 13.95 -1.72
N ALA A 136 22.83 14.89 -0.87
CA ALA A 136 22.83 14.72 0.57
C ALA A 136 21.40 14.60 1.18
N GLU A 137 20.38 15.13 0.52
CA GLU A 137 18.97 15.02 0.92
C GLU A 137 18.29 13.75 0.41
N ARG A 138 18.91 13.06 -0.57
CA ARG A 138 18.37 11.83 -1.16
C ARG A 138 18.84 10.60 -0.39
N LEU A 139 18.09 9.53 -0.53
CA LEU A 139 18.51 8.22 0.02
C LEU A 139 19.75 7.69 -0.70
N GLY A 140 20.64 7.04 0.04
CA GLY A 140 21.85 6.39 -0.49
C GLY A 140 21.49 5.28 -1.48
N LEU A 141 20.40 4.53 -1.24
CA LEU A 141 19.90 3.54 -2.20
C LEU A 141 19.55 4.19 -3.56
N ARG A 142 19.00 5.39 -3.55
CA ARG A 142 18.71 6.15 -4.76
C ARG A 142 19.99 6.55 -5.48
N TRP A 143 21.00 7.01 -4.71
CA TRP A 143 22.31 7.36 -5.24
C TRP A 143 22.97 6.15 -5.90
N VAL A 144 23.01 4.99 -5.21
CA VAL A 144 23.60 3.77 -5.79
C VAL A 144 22.91 3.42 -7.13
N THR A 145 21.58 3.48 -7.19
CA THR A 145 20.84 3.15 -8.44
C THR A 145 21.11 4.12 -9.59
N GLU A 146 21.44 5.38 -9.29
CA GLU A 146 21.73 6.40 -10.31
C GLU A 146 23.18 6.34 -10.80
N PHE A 147 24.14 6.08 -9.91
CA PHE A 147 25.57 6.10 -10.23
C PHE A 147 26.19 4.71 -10.45
N HIS A 148 25.53 3.66 -9.97
CA HIS A 148 25.90 2.26 -10.14
C HIS A 148 24.71 1.44 -10.66
N PRO A 149 24.22 1.71 -11.87
CA PRO A 149 23.05 1.02 -12.43
C PRO A 149 23.29 -0.47 -12.67
N GLU A 150 24.55 -0.90 -12.69
CA GLU A 150 24.99 -2.29 -12.77
C GLU A 150 24.81 -3.08 -11.48
N ASP A 151 24.60 -2.40 -10.30
CA ASP A 151 24.37 -3.08 -9.04
C ASP A 151 22.96 -3.71 -9.03
N ALA A 152 22.91 -5.00 -9.32
CA ALA A 152 21.67 -5.76 -9.47
C ALA A 152 20.86 -5.80 -8.15
N ASP A 153 21.53 -5.84 -7.00
CA ASP A 153 20.89 -5.94 -5.70
C ASP A 153 20.21 -4.62 -5.32
N ALA A 154 20.91 -3.50 -5.47
CA ALA A 154 20.32 -2.18 -5.30
C ALA A 154 19.17 -1.93 -6.30
N ALA A 155 19.32 -2.38 -7.55
CA ALA A 155 18.28 -2.27 -8.57
C ALA A 155 17.03 -3.08 -8.21
N ARG A 156 17.17 -4.34 -7.72
CA ARG A 156 16.03 -5.18 -7.28
C ARG A 156 15.21 -4.49 -6.18
N LEU A 157 15.87 -4.01 -5.15
CA LEU A 157 15.20 -3.34 -4.04
C LEU A 157 14.58 -2.00 -4.46
N SER A 158 15.30 -1.21 -5.27
CA SER A 158 14.80 0.05 -5.82
C SER A 158 13.56 -0.14 -6.68
N ASN A 159 13.51 -1.20 -7.49
CA ASN A 159 12.34 -1.55 -8.29
C ASN A 159 11.15 -1.92 -7.41
N LEU A 160 11.37 -2.70 -6.34
CA LEU A 160 10.31 -3.00 -5.37
C LEU A 160 9.75 -1.71 -4.75
N ILE A 161 10.62 -0.81 -4.26
CA ILE A 161 10.21 0.45 -3.63
C ILE A 161 9.45 1.35 -4.62
N ARG A 162 9.92 1.48 -5.86
CA ARG A 162 9.24 2.26 -6.91
C ARG A 162 7.84 1.74 -7.23
N ASN A 163 7.61 0.45 -7.04
CA ASN A 163 6.35 -0.23 -7.32
C ASN A 163 5.45 -0.40 -6.07
N ILE A 164 5.72 0.33 -4.99
CA ILE A 164 4.81 0.44 -3.85
C ILE A 164 3.73 1.47 -4.19
N GLN A 165 2.47 1.04 -4.14
CA GLN A 165 1.29 1.89 -4.31
C GLN A 165 0.44 1.84 -3.06
N VAL A 166 0.10 2.99 -2.49
CA VAL A 166 -0.70 3.07 -1.26
C VAL A 166 -1.92 3.95 -1.50
N TYR A 167 -3.08 3.41 -1.22
CA TYR A 167 -4.37 4.05 -1.49
C TYR A 167 -5.22 4.14 -0.21
N TYR A 168 -5.68 5.33 0.08
CA TYR A 168 -6.57 5.62 1.19
C TYR A 168 -7.40 6.87 0.87
N ASP A 169 -8.56 7.01 1.51
CA ASP A 169 -9.43 8.16 1.40
C ASP A 169 -9.67 8.60 -0.07
N PRO A 170 -10.31 7.72 -0.91
CA PRO A 170 -10.54 8.02 -2.32
C PRO A 170 -11.46 9.24 -2.49
N ASP A 171 -11.10 10.16 -3.41
CA ASP A 171 -11.87 11.36 -3.70
C ASP A 171 -13.03 11.09 -4.67
N LEU A 172 -13.98 10.26 -4.23
CA LEU A 172 -15.16 9.89 -5.04
C LEU A 172 -16.03 11.09 -5.38
N ARG A 173 -16.11 12.07 -4.47
CA ARG A 173 -16.89 13.28 -4.69
C ARG A 173 -16.26 14.14 -5.79
N GLY A 174 -14.97 14.41 -5.72
CA GLY A 174 -14.26 15.17 -6.74
C GLY A 174 -14.36 14.53 -8.13
N LEU A 175 -14.30 13.20 -8.20
CA LEU A 175 -14.48 12.46 -9.45
C LEU A 175 -15.88 12.62 -10.05
N ARG A 176 -16.92 12.63 -9.23
CA ARG A 176 -18.31 12.85 -9.66
C ARG A 176 -18.55 14.25 -10.20
N GLU A 177 -18.07 15.25 -9.46
CA GLU A 177 -18.35 16.66 -9.73
C GLU A 177 -17.46 17.22 -10.86
N SER A 178 -16.21 16.77 -10.94
CA SER A 178 -15.18 17.39 -11.78
C SER A 178 -14.52 16.44 -12.78
N GLY A 179 -14.72 15.12 -12.64
CA GLY A 179 -14.00 14.13 -13.42
C GLY A 179 -12.50 14.09 -13.08
N SER A 180 -11.71 13.58 -14.00
CA SER A 180 -10.24 13.51 -13.92
C SER A 180 -9.58 14.54 -14.81
N ARG A 181 -8.52 15.20 -14.34
CA ARG A 181 -7.73 16.08 -15.21
C ARG A 181 -7.07 15.27 -16.34
N ALA A 182 -7.05 15.82 -17.54
CA ALA A 182 -6.41 15.21 -18.70
C ALA A 182 -4.88 15.42 -18.65
N ILE A 183 -4.21 14.75 -17.70
CA ILE A 183 -2.75 14.82 -17.50
C ILE A 183 -2.16 13.48 -17.85
N GLU A 184 -0.99 13.45 -18.49
CA GLU A 184 -0.25 12.23 -18.76
C GLU A 184 0.50 11.75 -17.49
N ASP A 185 -0.20 11.03 -16.65
CA ASP A 185 0.40 10.36 -15.48
C ASP A 185 0.81 8.91 -15.81
N ARG A 186 1.85 8.44 -15.16
CA ARG A 186 2.26 7.02 -15.23
C ARG A 186 1.50 6.14 -14.26
N HIS A 187 1.12 6.69 -13.11
CA HIS A 187 0.52 5.94 -12.00
C HIS A 187 -0.78 6.58 -11.55
N LEU A 188 -1.64 5.77 -10.98
CA LEU A 188 -2.84 6.24 -10.31
C LEU A 188 -2.46 7.04 -9.06
N HIS A 189 -3.09 8.19 -8.85
CA HIS A 189 -2.86 9.01 -7.66
C HIS A 189 -3.42 8.32 -6.41
N THR A 190 -2.82 8.55 -5.24
CA THR A 190 -3.23 7.95 -3.95
C THR A 190 -4.73 8.06 -3.69
N ARG A 191 -5.36 9.20 -4.01
CA ARG A 191 -6.80 9.46 -3.86
C ARG A 191 -7.60 9.19 -5.14
N GLY A 192 -6.97 8.65 -6.18
CA GLY A 192 -7.61 8.24 -7.42
C GLY A 192 -8.13 9.35 -8.34
N ARG A 193 -7.77 10.62 -8.12
CA ARG A 193 -8.29 11.76 -8.89
C ARG A 193 -8.07 11.70 -10.41
N ASN A 194 -7.16 10.87 -10.87
CA ASN A 194 -6.85 10.67 -12.29
C ASN A 194 -7.39 9.34 -12.86
N VAL A 195 -8.31 8.67 -12.15
CA VAL A 195 -8.74 7.30 -12.52
C VAL A 195 -9.38 7.23 -13.90
N PHE A 196 -10.22 8.19 -14.30
CA PHE A 196 -10.86 8.15 -15.63
C PHE A 196 -9.85 8.39 -16.75
N THR A 197 -8.88 9.27 -16.53
CA THR A 197 -7.77 9.49 -17.47
C THR A 197 -6.92 8.23 -17.62
N MET A 198 -6.63 7.53 -16.51
CA MET A 198 -5.88 6.26 -16.53
C MET A 198 -6.66 5.15 -17.22
N LEU A 199 -7.94 4.96 -16.90
CA LEU A 199 -8.80 3.94 -17.52
C LEU A 199 -8.93 4.17 -19.03
N ARG A 200 -9.14 5.42 -19.45
CA ARG A 200 -9.17 5.77 -20.86
C ARG A 200 -7.85 5.45 -21.56
N LYS A 201 -6.72 5.83 -20.94
CA LYS A 201 -5.38 5.50 -21.45
C LYS A 201 -5.18 3.99 -21.60
N TRP A 202 -5.59 3.21 -20.60
CA TRP A 202 -5.48 1.75 -20.66
C TRP A 202 -6.36 1.13 -21.74
N ARG A 203 -7.57 1.65 -21.93
CA ARG A 203 -8.44 1.22 -23.02
C ARG A 203 -7.86 1.50 -24.40
N ASP A 204 -7.31 2.70 -24.58
CA ASP A 204 -6.84 3.19 -25.88
C ASP A 204 -5.44 2.67 -26.26
N ARG A 205 -4.67 2.11 -25.29
CA ARG A 205 -3.34 1.54 -25.52
C ARG A 205 -3.35 0.03 -25.47
N ARG A 206 -2.90 -0.62 -26.55
CA ARG A 206 -2.86 -2.08 -26.68
C ARG A 206 -2.05 -2.76 -25.57
N GLU A 207 -0.95 -2.16 -25.13
CA GLU A 207 -0.07 -2.65 -24.07
C GLU A 207 -0.74 -2.68 -22.70
N ASP A 208 -1.66 -1.75 -22.44
CA ASP A 208 -2.37 -1.58 -21.17
C ASP A 208 -3.81 -2.18 -21.18
N ALA A 209 -4.29 -2.66 -22.33
CA ALA A 209 -5.67 -3.11 -22.50
C ALA A 209 -6.10 -4.16 -21.46
N ARG A 210 -5.18 -5.04 -21.04
CA ARG A 210 -5.46 -6.03 -19.99
C ARG A 210 -5.81 -5.40 -18.64
N ARG A 211 -5.27 -4.22 -18.32
CA ARG A 211 -5.61 -3.46 -17.10
C ARG A 211 -7.02 -2.94 -17.17
N PHE A 212 -7.41 -2.41 -18.32
CA PHE A 212 -8.80 -1.97 -18.56
C PHE A 212 -9.78 -3.15 -18.51
N ASP A 213 -9.46 -4.25 -19.20
CA ASP A 213 -10.30 -5.46 -19.21
C ASP A 213 -10.49 -6.03 -17.80
N PHE A 214 -9.45 -5.99 -16.96
CA PHE A 214 -9.54 -6.42 -15.57
C PHE A 214 -10.58 -5.58 -14.80
N VAL A 215 -10.59 -4.27 -14.96
CA VAL A 215 -11.53 -3.36 -14.31
C VAL A 215 -12.94 -3.57 -14.85
N ASP A 216 -13.12 -3.56 -16.19
CA ASP A 216 -14.43 -3.71 -16.82
C ASP A 216 -15.10 -5.05 -16.46
N GLN A 217 -14.38 -6.15 -16.60
CA GLN A 217 -14.88 -7.47 -16.19
C GLN A 217 -15.15 -7.57 -14.69
N GLY A 218 -14.34 -6.93 -13.86
CA GLY A 218 -14.56 -6.88 -12.42
C GLY A 218 -15.85 -6.17 -12.04
N LEU A 219 -16.15 -5.05 -12.70
CA LEU A 219 -17.41 -4.32 -12.52
C LEU A 219 -18.62 -5.13 -13.00
N ARG A 220 -18.54 -5.79 -14.17
CA ARG A 220 -19.59 -6.71 -14.66
C ARG A 220 -19.87 -7.83 -13.65
N ALA A 221 -18.83 -8.40 -13.08
CA ALA A 221 -18.94 -9.48 -12.09
C ALA A 221 -19.51 -9.01 -10.75
N ALA A 222 -19.22 -7.78 -10.33
CA ALA A 222 -19.67 -7.22 -9.05
C ALA A 222 -21.11 -6.65 -9.13
N PHE A 223 -21.53 -6.17 -10.30
CA PHE A 223 -22.81 -5.50 -10.51
C PHE A 223 -23.58 -6.08 -11.70
N PRO A 224 -23.92 -7.38 -11.67
CA PRO A 224 -24.71 -8.00 -12.73
C PRO A 224 -26.08 -7.32 -12.83
N GLY A 225 -26.50 -6.95 -14.04
CA GLY A 225 -27.77 -6.24 -14.28
C GLY A 225 -27.73 -4.73 -14.01
N VAL A 226 -26.60 -4.18 -13.52
CA VAL A 226 -26.43 -2.74 -13.27
C VAL A 226 -25.36 -2.13 -14.16
N TYR A 227 -24.26 -2.85 -14.42
CA TYR A 227 -23.13 -2.39 -15.20
C TYR A 227 -22.93 -3.25 -16.44
N ASP A 228 -22.79 -2.62 -17.62
CA ASP A 228 -22.53 -3.28 -18.90
C ASP A 228 -21.38 -2.65 -19.70
N GLY A 229 -20.75 -1.64 -19.19
CA GLY A 229 -19.58 -1.01 -19.81
C GLY A 229 -19.40 0.44 -19.39
N ILE A 230 -18.26 0.99 -19.75
CA ILE A 230 -17.90 2.38 -19.46
C ILE A 230 -17.32 3.06 -20.69
N ASP A 231 -17.69 4.30 -20.90
CA ASP A 231 -17.14 5.17 -21.92
C ASP A 231 -16.65 6.50 -21.30
N PHE A 232 -15.83 7.24 -22.03
CA PHE A 232 -15.17 8.41 -21.53
C PHE A 232 -15.37 9.60 -22.50
N ASP A 233 -15.81 10.72 -21.95
CA ASP A 233 -15.79 12.00 -22.64
C ASP A 233 -14.47 12.72 -22.31
N ALA A 234 -13.78 13.19 -23.34
CA ALA A 234 -12.49 13.86 -23.19
C ALA A 234 -12.57 15.32 -23.62
N GLY A 235 -12.14 16.18 -22.71
CA GLY A 235 -11.95 17.61 -22.90
C GLY A 235 -10.76 18.07 -22.06
N GLN A 236 -10.87 19.20 -21.39
CA GLN A 236 -9.91 19.62 -20.36
C GLN A 236 -9.92 18.68 -19.15
N THR A 237 -11.05 18.02 -18.94
CA THR A 237 -11.23 16.92 -17.99
C THR A 237 -11.76 15.69 -18.72
N VAL A 238 -11.48 14.52 -18.16
CA VAL A 238 -12.05 13.24 -18.58
C VAL A 238 -13.16 12.88 -17.61
N THR A 239 -14.39 12.71 -18.13
CA THR A 239 -15.54 12.21 -17.38
C THR A 239 -15.91 10.82 -17.88
N ALA A 240 -16.70 10.08 -17.10
CA ALA A 240 -17.11 8.73 -17.45
C ALA A 240 -18.63 8.63 -17.57
N ARG A 241 -19.07 7.75 -18.46
CA ARG A 241 -20.45 7.32 -18.61
C ARG A 241 -20.55 5.81 -18.52
N VAL A 242 -21.59 5.31 -17.88
CA VAL A 242 -21.79 3.88 -17.61
C VAL A 242 -22.99 3.38 -18.40
N TYR A 243 -22.80 2.30 -19.13
CA TYR A 243 -23.88 1.57 -19.79
C TYR A 243 -24.52 0.60 -18.82
N ARG A 244 -25.85 0.47 -18.92
CA ARG A 244 -26.63 -0.52 -18.19
C ARG A 244 -27.18 -1.57 -19.16
N PRO A 245 -27.31 -2.83 -18.76
CA PRO A 245 -27.85 -3.87 -19.62
C PRO A 245 -29.21 -3.47 -20.21
N GLY A 246 -29.33 -3.58 -21.53
CA GLY A 246 -30.54 -3.23 -22.26
C GLY A 246 -30.81 -1.74 -22.46
N ASN A 247 -29.88 -0.86 -22.07
CA ASN A 247 -30.00 0.57 -22.31
C ASN A 247 -28.87 1.05 -23.24
N GLU A 248 -29.23 1.58 -24.41
CA GLU A 248 -28.28 2.13 -25.38
C GLU A 248 -27.73 3.50 -24.97
N THR A 249 -28.42 4.22 -24.08
CA THR A 249 -28.00 5.53 -23.60
C THR A 249 -27.21 5.40 -22.29
N PRO A 250 -25.91 5.77 -22.26
CA PRO A 250 -25.12 5.66 -21.04
C PRO A 250 -25.46 6.77 -20.04
N ASN A 251 -25.46 6.43 -18.76
CA ASN A 251 -25.64 7.37 -17.66
C ASN A 251 -24.33 8.05 -17.28
N PRO A 252 -24.32 9.37 -16.98
CA PRO A 252 -23.15 10.01 -16.39
C PRO A 252 -22.74 9.33 -15.08
N ILE A 253 -21.44 9.19 -14.84
CA ILE A 253 -20.91 8.57 -13.61
C ILE A 253 -21.34 9.32 -12.34
N SER A 254 -21.66 10.60 -12.46
CA SER A 254 -22.21 11.41 -11.36
C SER A 254 -23.56 10.89 -10.83
N HIS A 255 -24.32 10.16 -11.63
CA HIS A 255 -25.61 9.58 -11.27
C HIS A 255 -25.51 8.12 -10.79
N GLU A 256 -24.31 7.52 -10.86
CA GLU A 256 -24.13 6.13 -10.45
C GLU A 256 -24.02 6.00 -8.92
N ALA A 257 -24.36 4.82 -8.40
CA ALA A 257 -24.25 4.52 -6.97
C ALA A 257 -22.79 4.57 -6.49
N ASN A 258 -22.58 4.93 -5.21
CA ASN A 258 -21.23 4.97 -4.61
C ASN A 258 -20.50 3.63 -4.76
N GLY A 259 -21.20 2.51 -4.62
CA GLY A 259 -20.60 1.18 -4.74
C GLY A 259 -19.96 0.91 -6.10
N VAL A 260 -20.59 1.37 -7.20
CA VAL A 260 -20.02 1.21 -8.56
C VAL A 260 -18.72 2.01 -8.69
N LEU A 261 -18.72 3.27 -8.23
CA LEU A 261 -17.54 4.12 -8.30
C LEU A 261 -16.43 3.66 -7.36
N SER A 262 -16.78 3.18 -6.15
CA SER A 262 -15.80 2.59 -5.21
C SER A 262 -15.16 1.34 -5.81
N MET A 263 -15.95 0.42 -6.37
CA MET A 263 -15.43 -0.80 -7.00
C MET A 263 -14.54 -0.50 -8.21
N LEU A 264 -14.96 0.46 -9.07
CA LEU A 264 -14.15 0.93 -10.19
C LEU A 264 -12.78 1.43 -9.71
N MET A 265 -12.79 2.25 -8.65
CA MET A 265 -11.56 2.80 -8.05
C MET A 265 -10.66 1.69 -7.53
N LEU A 266 -11.19 0.76 -6.72
CA LEU A 266 -10.44 -0.34 -6.12
C LEU A 266 -9.82 -1.26 -7.18
N LEU A 267 -10.57 -1.62 -8.21
CA LEU A 267 -10.07 -2.42 -9.31
C LEU A 267 -8.97 -1.67 -10.09
N ALA A 268 -9.15 -0.36 -10.33
CA ALA A 268 -8.14 0.46 -10.99
C ALA A 268 -6.87 0.59 -10.12
N GLN A 269 -7.00 0.70 -8.80
CA GLN A 269 -5.88 0.71 -7.86
C GLN A 269 -5.07 -0.58 -7.97
N ILE A 270 -5.74 -1.74 -7.94
CA ILE A 270 -5.09 -3.04 -8.09
C ILE A 270 -4.42 -3.18 -9.47
N ALA A 271 -5.09 -2.75 -10.55
CA ALA A 271 -4.57 -2.85 -11.91
C ALA A 271 -3.40 -1.89 -12.20
N SER A 272 -3.24 -0.82 -11.40
CA SER A 272 -2.24 0.22 -11.67
C SER A 272 -0.81 -0.19 -11.35
N ALA A 273 -0.63 -1.20 -10.48
CA ALA A 273 0.70 -1.67 -10.09
C ALA A 273 1.37 -2.45 -11.21
N ASP A 274 2.68 -2.31 -11.31
CA ASP A 274 3.50 -3.11 -12.20
C ASP A 274 3.85 -4.46 -11.54
N ARG A 275 4.25 -5.42 -12.38
CA ARG A 275 4.59 -6.77 -11.93
C ARG A 275 5.61 -6.76 -10.77
N GLY A 276 5.38 -7.58 -9.75
CA GLY A 276 6.22 -7.67 -8.55
C GLY A 276 6.03 -6.52 -7.56
N GLY A 277 5.04 -5.64 -7.79
CA GLY A 277 4.77 -4.50 -6.93
C GLY A 277 3.93 -4.82 -5.70
N ILE A 278 3.78 -3.81 -4.84
CA ILE A 278 2.97 -3.85 -3.62
C ILE A 278 1.83 -2.84 -3.77
N VAL A 279 0.60 -3.30 -3.59
CA VAL A 279 -0.61 -2.47 -3.54
C VAL A 279 -1.20 -2.56 -2.15
N ALA A 280 -1.26 -1.45 -1.43
CA ALA A 280 -1.86 -1.38 -0.10
C ALA A 280 -3.10 -0.47 -0.14
N ILE A 281 -4.25 -0.98 0.30
CA ILE A 281 -5.54 -0.31 0.25
C ILE A 281 -6.17 -0.29 1.62
N ASP A 282 -6.52 0.91 2.10
CA ASP A 282 -7.19 1.12 3.39
C ASP A 282 -8.69 0.91 3.25
N GLU A 283 -9.26 0.04 4.07
CA GLU A 283 -10.70 -0.21 4.22
C GLU A 283 -11.49 -0.31 2.90
N PRO A 284 -11.16 -1.27 2.01
CA PRO A 284 -11.76 -1.37 0.67
C PRO A 284 -13.26 -1.68 0.69
N GLU A 285 -13.80 -2.11 1.82
CA GLU A 285 -15.22 -2.44 2.02
C GLU A 285 -16.16 -1.23 2.03
N HIS A 286 -15.63 -0.01 2.15
CA HIS A 286 -16.46 1.18 2.21
C HIS A 286 -17.38 1.32 0.97
N ALA A 287 -18.67 1.49 1.23
CA ALA A 287 -19.75 1.60 0.24
C ALA A 287 -19.97 0.35 -0.65
N LEU A 288 -19.34 -0.79 -0.33
CA LEU A 288 -19.55 -2.03 -1.07
C LEU A 288 -20.58 -2.96 -0.39
N HIS A 289 -21.44 -3.54 -1.22
CA HIS A 289 -22.30 -4.65 -0.79
C HIS A 289 -21.44 -5.92 -0.55
N PRO A 290 -21.78 -6.81 0.41
CA PRO A 290 -21.05 -8.06 0.68
C PRO A 290 -20.71 -8.87 -0.58
N PHE A 291 -21.60 -8.97 -1.54
CA PHE A 291 -21.36 -9.63 -2.82
C PHE A 291 -20.21 -8.98 -3.61
N ALA A 292 -20.16 -7.65 -3.66
CA ALA A 292 -19.10 -6.92 -4.35
C ALA A 292 -17.73 -7.07 -3.64
N ILE A 293 -17.71 -7.12 -2.30
CA ILE A 293 -16.49 -7.40 -1.50
C ILE A 293 -15.92 -8.77 -1.88
N ARG A 294 -16.75 -9.80 -1.94
CA ARG A 294 -16.32 -11.13 -2.39
C ARG A 294 -15.71 -11.09 -3.79
N ARG A 295 -16.37 -10.42 -4.74
CA ARG A 295 -15.86 -10.28 -6.11
C ARG A 295 -14.54 -9.52 -6.18
N LEU A 296 -14.38 -8.48 -5.34
CA LEU A 296 -13.11 -7.73 -5.22
C LEU A 296 -11.96 -8.66 -4.80
N VAL A 297 -12.16 -9.45 -3.73
CA VAL A 297 -11.11 -10.36 -3.22
C VAL A 297 -10.79 -11.46 -4.23
N ASP A 298 -11.80 -12.07 -4.87
CA ASP A 298 -11.61 -13.07 -5.93
C ASP A 298 -10.76 -12.50 -7.09
N ARG A 299 -11.10 -11.29 -7.55
CA ARG A 299 -10.37 -10.59 -8.61
C ARG A 299 -8.96 -10.20 -8.19
N ALA A 300 -8.79 -9.71 -6.97
CA ALA A 300 -7.49 -9.37 -6.40
C ALA A 300 -6.56 -10.59 -6.37
N ARG A 301 -7.05 -11.75 -5.92
CA ARG A 301 -6.28 -13.01 -5.90
C ARG A 301 -5.86 -13.46 -7.30
N ALA A 302 -6.78 -13.41 -8.25
CA ALA A 302 -6.48 -13.79 -9.63
C ALA A 302 -5.41 -12.88 -10.25
N TRP A 303 -5.54 -11.56 -10.05
CA TRP A 303 -4.60 -10.58 -10.58
C TRP A 303 -3.23 -10.63 -9.90
N SER A 304 -3.22 -10.81 -8.57
CA SER A 304 -2.00 -11.01 -7.77
C SER A 304 -1.17 -12.18 -8.29
N ARG A 305 -1.80 -13.35 -8.48
CA ARG A 305 -1.10 -14.53 -9.02
C ARG A 305 -0.57 -14.33 -10.45
N GLN A 306 -1.34 -13.64 -11.30
CA GLN A 306 -0.94 -13.41 -12.70
C GLN A 306 0.22 -12.43 -12.84
N HIS A 307 0.30 -11.44 -11.94
CA HIS A 307 1.26 -10.34 -12.02
C HIS A 307 2.31 -10.37 -10.90
N ASP A 308 2.33 -11.43 -10.08
CA ASP A 308 3.24 -11.55 -8.93
C ASP A 308 3.14 -10.34 -7.98
N LEU A 309 1.90 -9.86 -7.74
CA LEU A 309 1.65 -8.69 -6.89
C LEU A 309 1.40 -9.10 -5.44
N THR A 310 1.90 -8.29 -4.54
CA THR A 310 1.44 -8.26 -3.16
C THR A 310 0.29 -7.28 -3.02
N ILE A 311 -0.86 -7.72 -2.54
CA ILE A 311 -2.03 -6.88 -2.29
C ILE A 311 -2.37 -6.95 -0.81
N LEU A 312 -2.34 -5.79 -0.15
CA LEU A 312 -2.57 -5.66 1.28
C LEU A 312 -3.86 -4.86 1.51
N PHE A 313 -4.80 -5.44 2.22
CA PHE A 313 -5.99 -4.74 2.69
C PHE A 313 -5.90 -4.48 4.18
N THR A 314 -6.26 -3.30 4.65
CA THR A 314 -6.64 -3.10 6.05
C THR A 314 -8.15 -3.21 6.17
N THR A 315 -8.68 -3.71 7.27
CA THR A 315 -10.13 -3.84 7.41
C THR A 315 -10.59 -3.89 8.86
N HIS A 316 -11.83 -3.46 9.03
CA HIS A 316 -12.70 -3.72 10.18
C HIS A 316 -13.94 -4.55 9.80
N SER A 317 -14.03 -5.02 8.56
CA SER A 317 -15.22 -5.69 8.04
C SER A 317 -15.19 -7.20 8.30
N PRO A 318 -16.11 -7.75 9.11
CA PRO A 318 -16.29 -9.19 9.25
C PRO A 318 -16.52 -9.87 7.90
N VAL A 319 -17.21 -9.19 6.97
CA VAL A 319 -17.51 -9.71 5.63
C VAL A 319 -16.24 -9.88 4.80
N LEU A 320 -15.30 -8.93 4.89
CA LEU A 320 -14.03 -9.04 4.19
C LEU A 320 -13.16 -10.13 4.84
N LEU A 321 -13.10 -10.17 6.16
CA LEU A 321 -12.38 -11.21 6.91
C LEU A 321 -12.86 -12.62 6.55
N ASN A 322 -14.17 -12.82 6.37
CA ASN A 322 -14.76 -14.11 5.96
C ASN A 322 -14.27 -14.59 4.58
N GLN A 323 -13.74 -13.71 3.74
CA GLN A 323 -13.15 -14.14 2.47
C GLN A 323 -11.84 -14.91 2.65
N PHE A 324 -11.27 -14.93 3.87
CA PHE A 324 -10.04 -15.60 4.23
C PHE A 324 -10.25 -16.84 5.15
N ASN A 325 -11.48 -17.30 5.33
CA ASN A 325 -11.77 -18.47 6.18
C ASN A 325 -10.95 -19.73 5.82
N ALA A 326 -10.67 -19.93 4.53
CA ALA A 326 -9.87 -21.05 4.06
C ALA A 326 -8.33 -20.79 4.10
N GLU A 327 -7.93 -19.56 4.36
CA GLU A 327 -6.55 -19.09 4.27
C GLU A 327 -6.19 -18.19 5.46
N PRO A 328 -6.36 -18.65 6.73
CA PRO A 328 -6.12 -17.82 7.92
C PRO A 328 -4.68 -17.34 8.04
N GLU A 329 -3.72 -17.97 7.36
CA GLU A 329 -2.33 -17.53 7.23
C GLU A 329 -2.14 -16.20 6.49
N HIS A 330 -3.15 -15.75 5.77
CA HIS A 330 -3.19 -14.43 5.11
C HIS A 330 -3.92 -13.36 5.93
N VAL A 331 -4.38 -13.71 7.13
CA VAL A 331 -4.97 -12.76 8.09
C VAL A 331 -3.93 -12.40 9.14
N PHE A 332 -3.61 -11.12 9.23
CA PHE A 332 -2.64 -10.57 10.16
C PHE A 332 -3.35 -9.64 11.16
N VAL A 333 -2.96 -9.76 12.42
CA VAL A 333 -3.63 -9.08 13.53
C VAL A 333 -2.67 -8.13 14.22
N LEU A 334 -3.08 -6.86 14.37
CA LEU A 334 -2.43 -5.89 15.23
C LEU A 334 -3.11 -5.94 16.60
N GLU A 335 -2.56 -6.72 17.52
CA GLU A 335 -3.05 -6.88 18.87
C GLU A 335 -1.96 -6.51 19.87
N ARG A 336 -2.34 -5.77 20.93
CA ARG A 336 -1.39 -5.37 21.98
C ARG A 336 -0.93 -6.60 22.77
N GLY A 337 0.22 -6.49 23.43
CA GLY A 337 0.79 -7.58 24.24
C GLY A 337 1.80 -8.45 23.50
N HIS A 338 1.94 -8.29 22.18
CA HIS A 338 2.97 -8.97 21.40
C HIS A 338 4.18 -8.05 21.17
N GLU A 339 5.39 -8.60 21.33
CA GLU A 339 6.64 -7.87 21.14
C GLU A 339 6.83 -7.41 19.68
N VAL A 340 6.46 -8.26 18.74
CA VAL A 340 6.55 -8.03 17.31
C VAL A 340 5.18 -8.19 16.66
N LEU A 341 4.76 -7.19 15.91
CA LEU A 341 3.49 -7.15 15.16
C LEU A 341 3.76 -7.24 13.64
N PRO A 342 2.77 -7.55 12.81
CA PRO A 342 1.50 -8.19 13.19
C PRO A 342 1.69 -9.68 13.44
N VAL A 343 0.78 -10.30 14.16
CA VAL A 343 0.77 -11.74 14.37
C VAL A 343 -0.19 -12.39 13.38
N ARG A 344 0.16 -13.53 12.83
CA ARG A 344 -0.73 -14.28 11.94
C ARG A 344 -1.88 -14.91 12.74
N LEU A 345 -3.07 -14.95 12.19
CA LEU A 345 -4.24 -15.49 12.88
C LEU A 345 -4.09 -16.97 13.19
N ASP A 346 -3.47 -17.76 12.32
CA ASP A 346 -3.21 -19.19 12.54
C ASP A 346 -2.04 -19.47 13.51
N GLU A 347 -1.32 -18.45 13.95
CA GLU A 347 -0.36 -18.48 15.07
C GLU A 347 -1.02 -18.06 16.39
N LEU A 348 -2.04 -17.18 16.32
CA LEU A 348 -2.83 -16.76 17.49
C LEU A 348 -3.83 -17.82 17.93
N ARG A 349 -4.41 -18.58 16.99
CA ARG A 349 -5.45 -19.58 17.23
C ARG A 349 -5.18 -20.85 16.43
N ASP A 350 -5.46 -21.99 17.03
CA ASP A 350 -5.30 -23.30 16.37
C ASP A 350 -6.18 -23.42 15.10
N ARG A 351 -5.63 -23.96 14.03
CA ARG A 351 -6.34 -24.10 12.74
C ARG A 351 -7.58 -24.98 12.82
N ASN A 352 -7.57 -26.05 13.63
CA ASN A 352 -8.74 -26.92 13.78
C ASN A 352 -9.85 -26.20 14.53
N TRP A 353 -9.48 -25.34 15.48
CA TRP A 353 -10.44 -24.50 16.18
C TRP A 353 -11.03 -23.44 15.23
N LEU A 354 -10.19 -22.75 14.46
CA LEU A 354 -10.62 -21.76 13.46
C LEU A 354 -11.58 -22.36 12.42
N ALA A 355 -11.42 -23.63 12.05
CA ALA A 355 -12.28 -24.30 11.07
C ALA A 355 -13.74 -24.48 11.53
N ASN A 356 -14.04 -24.30 12.82
CA ASN A 356 -15.41 -24.41 13.35
C ASN A 356 -16.21 -23.10 13.32
N TYR A 357 -15.55 -21.98 12.98
CA TYR A 357 -16.14 -20.65 13.00
C TYR A 357 -15.79 -19.88 11.73
N THR A 358 -16.52 -18.82 11.43
CA THR A 358 -16.04 -17.84 10.44
C THR A 358 -15.13 -16.81 11.12
N ILE A 359 -14.11 -16.35 10.40
CA ILE A 359 -13.17 -15.36 10.95
C ILE A 359 -13.90 -14.06 11.34
N GLY A 360 -14.94 -13.69 10.57
CA GLY A 360 -15.75 -12.52 10.89
C GLY A 360 -16.58 -12.66 12.16
N GLU A 361 -17.11 -13.86 12.48
CA GLU A 361 -17.77 -14.13 13.77
C GLU A 361 -16.78 -13.98 14.91
N LEU A 362 -15.61 -14.63 14.83
CA LEU A 362 -14.56 -14.52 15.85
C LEU A 362 -14.12 -13.07 16.06
N TYR A 363 -14.06 -12.28 15.00
CA TYR A 363 -13.72 -10.85 15.08
C TYR A 363 -14.81 -10.06 15.83
N VAL A 364 -16.09 -10.31 15.52
CA VAL A 364 -17.24 -9.65 16.19
C VAL A 364 -17.32 -10.03 17.66
N ASP A 365 -17.06 -11.30 17.97
CA ASP A 365 -17.06 -11.83 19.35
C ASP A 365 -15.80 -11.45 20.13
N SER A 366 -14.91 -10.64 19.55
CA SER A 366 -13.68 -10.16 20.17
C SER A 366 -12.70 -11.26 20.60
N GLU A 367 -12.71 -12.41 19.92
CA GLU A 367 -11.78 -13.52 20.15
C GLU A 367 -10.34 -13.19 19.73
N PHE A 368 -10.17 -12.15 18.90
CA PHE A 368 -8.90 -11.53 18.56
C PHE A 368 -9.13 -10.05 18.18
N ALA A 369 -8.07 -9.26 18.18
CA ALA A 369 -8.12 -7.83 17.86
C ALA A 369 -9.10 -7.05 18.77
N ALA A 370 -9.30 -7.49 20.00
CA ALA A 370 -10.21 -6.87 20.95
C ALA A 370 -9.77 -5.45 21.34
N ASN A 371 -10.76 -4.58 21.62
CA ASN A 371 -10.49 -3.35 22.33
C ASN A 371 -10.36 -3.68 23.84
N GLU A 372 -9.24 -3.37 24.48
CA GLU A 372 -8.97 -3.64 25.90
C GLU A 372 -9.93 -2.91 26.88
N ASN A 373 -10.96 -2.19 26.38
CA ASN A 373 -11.89 -1.39 27.16
C ASN A 373 -13.37 -1.86 27.05
N ILE A 374 -13.62 -3.10 26.65
CA ILE A 374 -14.96 -3.68 26.71
C ILE A 374 -14.98 -4.85 27.71
#